data_ddf9124670bd78737917ba73007e1e45
#
_entry.id   ddf9124670bd78737917ba73007e1e45
#
_cell.length_a   1.000
_cell.length_b   1.000
_cell.length_c   1.000
_cell.angle_alpha   90.00
_cell.angle_beta   90.00
_cell.angle_gamma   90.00
#
_symmetry.space_group_name_H-M   'P 1'
#
loop_
_entity.id
_entity.type
_entity.pdbx_description
1 polymer ?
#
loop_
_entity_poly.entity_id
_entity_poly.type
_entity_poly.pdbx_seq_one_letter_code
_entity_poly.pdbx_strand_id
1 'polypeptide(L)'
;MNKISTREIFTVLVSLFILVFPTVATQVILKNGNTSSLLILIIGFILCLIPLFIIIYLSNKLNNKSIFEYNKDNFKILGSIINILYILLFLFLLFVLSFTILNFTINQLLVRNSYYIVALIYSSLIALAVCKGKEIICRASLILYFILIISVIFGFIMLIPEISLDNVLPIVSINYKNIIGLSFTIPSYSVLLFICILCLKRNDIIDKEKLNKRIIQAYLLGSLIILLFYFFVISVYGIELASIYIYPEYYLFKKINLFNFIQRVENIMATLFYISSFSGICFMIYFIKIYFKDTFKIKNKVKINIFVFILTILISFFSTFMFSHYKIQILIVKFPYIFGCIFIVLLINFLLSIIKRG
;
A
#
# COMPACT_ATOMS: atom_id res chain seq x y z
N MET A 1 0.89 -24.00 16.64
CA MET A 1 0.66 -22.58 16.29
C MET A 1 1.60 -22.22 15.16
N ASN A 2 1.05 -21.83 14.04
CA ASN A 2 1.84 -21.52 12.85
C ASN A 2 2.50 -20.15 13.03
N LYS A 3 3.83 -20.14 13.15
CA LYS A 3 4.61 -18.92 13.33
C LYS A 3 5.04 -18.37 11.97
N ILE A 4 5.19 -17.06 11.89
CA ILE A 4 5.63 -16.32 10.71
C ILE A 4 7.06 -15.84 10.94
N SER A 5 7.91 -15.92 9.92
CA SER A 5 9.25 -15.35 9.98
C SER A 5 9.25 -13.84 9.75
N THR A 6 10.22 -13.13 10.28
CA THR A 6 10.37 -11.69 10.02
C THR A 6 10.70 -11.38 8.55
N ARG A 7 11.24 -12.36 7.79
CA ARG A 7 11.47 -12.24 6.34
C ARG A 7 10.14 -12.22 5.58
N GLU A 8 9.18 -13.07 5.95
CA GLU A 8 7.84 -13.08 5.37
C GLU A 8 7.09 -11.78 5.64
N ILE A 9 7.21 -11.23 6.86
CA ILE A 9 6.64 -9.92 7.20
C ILE A 9 7.26 -8.81 6.35
N PHE A 10 8.58 -8.82 6.18
CA PHE A 10 9.29 -7.87 5.34
C PHE A 10 8.73 -7.86 3.91
N THR A 11 8.51 -9.03 3.29
CA THR A 11 8.00 -9.12 1.92
C THR A 11 6.58 -8.58 1.78
N VAL A 12 5.71 -8.84 2.77
CA VAL A 12 4.36 -8.25 2.82
C VAL A 12 4.43 -6.73 2.92
N LEU A 13 5.32 -6.18 3.76
CA LEU A 13 5.47 -4.74 3.93
C LEU A 13 6.00 -4.06 2.66
N VAL A 14 6.96 -4.66 1.96
CA VAL A 14 7.41 -4.14 0.65
C VAL A 14 6.27 -4.16 -0.36
N SER A 15 5.49 -5.24 -0.43
CA SER A 15 4.33 -5.31 -1.32
C SER A 15 3.27 -4.24 -0.99
N LEU A 16 3.01 -4.01 0.31
CA LEU A 16 2.13 -2.93 0.77
C LEU A 16 2.63 -1.56 0.34
N PHE A 17 3.94 -1.34 0.37
CA PHE A 17 4.54 -0.07 -0.02
C PHE A 17 4.38 0.21 -1.52
N ILE A 18 4.62 -0.79 -2.34
CA ILE A 18 4.52 -0.70 -3.81
C ILE A 18 3.05 -0.63 -4.28
N LEU A 19 2.09 -0.98 -3.43
CA LEU A 19 0.66 -0.93 -3.73
C LEU A 19 0.16 0.48 -4.13
N VAL A 20 0.97 1.49 -3.94
CA VAL A 20 0.66 2.87 -4.35
C VAL A 20 0.59 3.05 -5.87
N PHE A 21 1.35 2.28 -6.65
CA PHE A 21 1.45 2.46 -8.10
C PHE A 21 0.12 2.37 -8.87
N PRO A 22 -0.74 1.37 -8.65
CA PRO A 22 -1.99 1.31 -9.39
C PRO A 22 -3.01 2.38 -8.97
N THR A 23 -2.68 3.25 -8.01
CA THR A 23 -3.63 4.21 -7.41
C THR A 23 -3.75 5.55 -8.16
N VAL A 24 -3.11 5.71 -9.31
CA VAL A 24 -3.09 7.00 -10.04
C VAL A 24 -2.34 8.12 -9.28
N ALA A 25 -1.70 7.79 -8.14
CA ALA A 25 -1.04 8.78 -7.30
C ALA A 25 0.16 9.42 -8.02
N THR A 26 0.89 8.66 -8.83
CA THR A 26 2.02 9.14 -9.65
C THR A 26 1.57 10.23 -10.60
N GLN A 27 0.50 10.01 -11.36
CA GLN A 27 -0.05 11.01 -12.28
C GLN A 27 -0.41 12.31 -11.53
N VAL A 28 -1.08 12.20 -10.39
CA VAL A 28 -1.51 13.36 -9.61
C VAL A 28 -0.32 14.18 -9.09
N ILE A 29 0.75 13.52 -8.63
CA ILE A 29 1.95 14.21 -8.15
C ILE A 29 2.70 14.86 -9.31
N LEU A 30 2.85 14.18 -10.45
CA LEU A 30 3.48 14.77 -11.63
C LEU A 30 2.71 16.00 -12.12
N LYS A 31 1.37 15.91 -12.20
CA LYS A 31 0.51 17.02 -12.65
C LYS A 31 0.53 18.23 -11.73
N ASN A 32 0.61 18.04 -10.42
CA ASN A 32 0.55 19.13 -9.44
C ASN A 32 1.92 19.57 -8.94
N GLY A 33 2.92 18.70 -8.97
CA GLY A 33 4.28 18.96 -8.52
C GLY A 33 5.21 19.47 -9.61
N ASN A 34 4.84 19.29 -10.89
CA ASN A 34 5.67 19.63 -12.04
C ASN A 34 7.12 19.17 -11.87
N THR A 35 8.10 20.01 -12.20
CA THR A 35 9.54 19.70 -12.08
C THR A 35 9.99 19.35 -10.65
N SER A 36 9.27 19.80 -9.64
CA SER A 36 9.59 19.50 -8.23
C SER A 36 9.09 18.13 -7.74
N SER A 37 8.47 17.30 -8.57
CA SER A 37 7.82 16.05 -8.16
C SER A 37 8.79 15.05 -7.49
N LEU A 38 10.03 14.90 -7.96
CA LEU A 38 11.06 14.07 -7.32
C LEU A 38 11.44 14.60 -5.94
N LEU A 39 11.63 15.91 -5.81
CA LEU A 39 11.97 16.54 -4.55
C LEU A 39 10.82 16.41 -3.54
N ILE A 40 9.57 16.56 -3.99
CA ILE A 40 8.36 16.33 -3.19
C ILE A 40 8.36 14.93 -2.59
N LEU A 41 8.72 13.91 -3.37
CA LEU A 41 8.79 12.53 -2.89
C LEU A 41 9.89 12.33 -1.85
N ILE A 42 11.09 12.86 -2.09
CA ILE A 42 12.22 12.73 -1.17
C ILE A 42 11.87 13.36 0.18
N ILE A 43 11.34 14.59 0.17
CA ILE A 43 10.90 15.27 1.40
C ILE A 43 9.82 14.46 2.10
N GLY A 44 8.83 13.98 1.34
CA GLY A 44 7.73 13.17 1.87
C GLY A 44 8.22 11.90 2.56
N PHE A 45 9.18 11.17 1.96
CA PHE A 45 9.74 9.97 2.58
C PHE A 45 10.52 10.31 3.87
N ILE A 46 11.25 11.43 3.92
CA ILE A 46 11.91 11.85 5.16
C ILE A 46 10.88 12.15 6.26
N LEU A 47 9.82 12.91 5.95
CA LEU A 47 8.78 13.25 6.92
C LEU A 47 8.02 12.03 7.43
N CYS A 48 7.79 11.04 6.58
CA CYS A 48 7.10 9.80 6.96
C CYS A 48 7.92 8.85 7.84
N LEU A 49 9.19 9.14 8.13
CA LEU A 49 9.94 8.42 9.16
C LEU A 49 9.30 8.60 10.55
N ILE A 50 8.67 9.76 10.83
CA ILE A 50 8.02 10.03 12.12
C ILE A 50 6.91 9.00 12.40
N PRO A 51 5.87 8.84 11.55
CA PRO A 51 4.85 7.81 11.75
C PRO A 51 5.41 6.38 11.74
N LEU A 52 6.46 6.11 10.95
CA LEU A 52 7.12 4.81 10.96
C LEU A 52 7.69 4.46 12.35
N PHE A 53 8.41 5.38 12.97
CA PHE A 53 8.97 5.16 14.31
C PHE A 53 7.86 5.00 15.37
N ILE A 54 6.74 5.71 15.25
CA ILE A 54 5.59 5.53 16.13
C ILE A 54 5.02 4.11 15.98
N ILE A 55 4.87 3.61 14.76
CA ILE A 55 4.39 2.24 14.50
C ILE A 55 5.34 1.20 15.12
N ILE A 56 6.66 1.39 14.97
CA ILE A 56 7.67 0.52 15.56
C ILE A 56 7.57 0.54 17.10
N TYR A 57 7.44 1.72 17.70
CA TYR A 57 7.29 1.86 19.14
C TYR A 57 6.03 1.14 19.66
N LEU A 58 4.88 1.36 19.01
CA LEU A 58 3.64 0.68 19.35
C LEU A 58 3.78 -0.84 19.20
N SER A 59 4.36 -1.31 18.10
CA SER A 59 4.61 -2.74 17.87
C SER A 59 5.43 -3.36 19.01
N ASN A 60 6.42 -2.64 19.53
CA ASN A 60 7.23 -3.10 20.67
C ASN A 60 6.43 -3.16 21.98
N LYS A 61 5.46 -2.27 22.16
CA LYS A 61 4.68 -2.15 23.40
C LYS A 61 3.50 -3.11 23.49
N LEU A 62 3.02 -3.61 22.34
CA LEU A 62 1.86 -4.52 22.29
C LEU A 62 2.10 -5.87 22.98
N ASN A 63 3.36 -6.27 23.19
CA ASN A 63 3.74 -7.57 23.72
C ASN A 63 3.06 -8.72 22.94
N ASN A 64 2.14 -9.46 23.56
CA ASN A 64 1.44 -10.59 22.95
C ASN A 64 -0.03 -10.28 22.61
N LYS A 65 -0.41 -9.01 22.58
CA LYS A 65 -1.77 -8.57 22.24
C LYS A 65 -1.80 -7.97 20.83
N SER A 66 -2.95 -8.03 20.16
CA SER A 66 -3.19 -7.18 19.00
C SER A 66 -3.39 -5.73 19.46
N ILE A 67 -3.25 -4.76 18.54
CA ILE A 67 -3.52 -3.35 18.85
C ILE A 67 -4.94 -3.17 19.38
N PHE A 68 -5.89 -3.95 18.87
CA PHE A 68 -7.29 -3.87 19.27
C PHE A 68 -7.53 -4.35 20.70
N GLU A 69 -6.90 -5.47 21.08
CA GLU A 69 -6.92 -5.97 22.47
C GLU A 69 -6.22 -4.98 23.40
N TYR A 70 -5.02 -4.49 23.01
CA TYR A 70 -4.25 -3.55 23.80
C TYR A 70 -5.00 -2.25 24.08
N ASN A 71 -5.61 -1.66 23.05
CA ASN A 71 -6.37 -0.42 23.20
C ASN A 71 -7.59 -0.59 24.10
N LYS A 72 -8.33 -1.69 23.92
CA LYS A 72 -9.52 -2.00 24.73
C LYS A 72 -9.17 -2.21 26.20
N ASP A 73 -8.11 -2.96 26.48
CA ASP A 73 -7.69 -3.27 27.85
C ASP A 73 -7.12 -2.04 28.57
N ASN A 74 -6.39 -1.21 27.85
CA ASN A 74 -5.68 -0.09 28.43
C ASN A 74 -6.50 1.20 28.49
N PHE A 75 -7.33 1.48 27.47
CA PHE A 75 -7.99 2.78 27.31
C PHE A 75 -9.52 2.65 27.32
N LYS A 76 -10.07 1.47 27.58
CA LYS A 76 -11.53 1.20 27.70
C LYS A 76 -12.32 1.82 26.53
N ILE A 77 -13.17 2.82 26.80
CA ILE A 77 -14.03 3.49 25.81
C ILE A 77 -13.20 4.20 24.75
N LEU A 78 -12.20 4.99 25.13
CA LEU A 78 -11.31 5.68 24.20
C LEU A 78 -10.58 4.69 23.26
N GLY A 79 -10.13 3.56 23.81
CA GLY A 79 -9.50 2.50 23.02
C GLY A 79 -10.45 1.89 21.99
N SER A 80 -11.74 1.74 22.34
CA SER A 80 -12.76 1.25 21.41
C SER A 80 -13.01 2.26 20.28
N ILE A 81 -13.03 3.57 20.57
CA ILE A 81 -13.18 4.63 19.56
C ILE A 81 -11.99 4.62 18.60
N ILE A 82 -10.76 4.57 19.11
CA ILE A 82 -9.54 4.48 18.29
C ILE A 82 -9.59 3.26 17.36
N ASN A 83 -10.01 2.12 17.87
CA ASN A 83 -10.12 0.89 17.07
C ASN A 83 -11.15 1.04 15.93
N ILE A 84 -12.30 1.66 16.19
CA ILE A 84 -13.32 1.94 15.17
C ILE A 84 -12.75 2.90 14.11
N LEU A 85 -12.04 3.94 14.50
CA LEU A 85 -11.41 4.86 13.58
C LEU A 85 -10.41 4.16 12.66
N TYR A 86 -9.55 3.28 13.18
CA TYR A 86 -8.66 2.48 12.34
C TYR A 86 -9.43 1.63 11.33
N ILE A 87 -10.52 0.98 11.74
CA ILE A 87 -11.30 0.13 10.83
C ILE A 87 -11.98 0.94 9.73
N LEU A 88 -12.59 2.07 10.07
CA LEU A 88 -13.23 2.95 9.08
C LEU A 88 -12.21 3.42 8.03
N LEU A 89 -11.01 3.79 8.46
CA LEU A 89 -9.93 4.21 7.58
C LEU A 89 -9.45 3.07 6.67
N PHE A 90 -9.25 1.87 7.22
CA PHE A 90 -8.83 0.72 6.42
C PHE A 90 -9.92 0.26 5.45
N LEU A 91 -11.19 0.32 5.83
CA LEU A 91 -12.29 0.07 4.90
C LEU A 91 -12.30 1.07 3.74
N PHE A 92 -12.14 2.35 4.04
CA PHE A 92 -12.06 3.39 3.00
C PHE A 92 -10.89 3.13 2.04
N LEU A 93 -9.69 2.84 2.57
CA LEU A 93 -8.52 2.49 1.76
C LEU A 93 -8.75 1.25 0.90
N LEU A 94 -9.39 0.22 1.44
CA LEU A 94 -9.72 -0.99 0.71
C LEU A 94 -10.67 -0.73 -0.46
N PHE A 95 -11.66 0.14 -0.29
CA PHE A 95 -12.53 0.54 -1.41
C PHE A 95 -11.75 1.24 -2.52
N VAL A 96 -10.87 2.18 -2.16
CA VAL A 96 -10.01 2.90 -3.12
C VAL A 96 -9.09 1.92 -3.85
N LEU A 97 -8.39 1.05 -3.14
CA LEU A 97 -7.45 0.09 -3.71
C LEU A 97 -8.14 -0.96 -4.59
N SER A 98 -9.29 -1.47 -4.15
CA SER A 98 -10.07 -2.42 -4.95
C SER A 98 -10.55 -1.78 -6.24
N PHE A 99 -11.04 -0.53 -6.20
CA PHE A 99 -11.42 0.18 -7.41
C PHE A 99 -10.22 0.36 -8.34
N THR A 100 -9.09 0.84 -7.84
CA THR A 100 -7.94 1.18 -8.70
C THR A 100 -7.38 -0.02 -9.42
N ILE A 101 -7.22 -1.17 -8.74
CA ILE A 101 -6.71 -2.39 -9.39
C ILE A 101 -7.71 -2.99 -10.38
N LEU A 102 -9.01 -3.00 -10.06
CA LEU A 102 -10.03 -3.51 -10.96
C LEU A 102 -10.20 -2.63 -12.19
N ASN A 103 -10.14 -1.31 -11.99
CA ASN A 103 -10.22 -0.34 -13.06
C ASN A 103 -8.99 -0.38 -13.96
N PHE A 104 -7.77 -0.56 -13.40
CA PHE A 104 -6.56 -0.85 -14.19
C PHE A 104 -6.75 -2.11 -15.05
N THR A 105 -7.24 -3.18 -14.44
CA THR A 105 -7.45 -4.47 -15.12
C THR A 105 -8.35 -4.33 -16.33
N ILE A 106 -9.48 -3.67 -16.17
CA ILE A 106 -10.48 -3.54 -17.25
C ILE A 106 -10.01 -2.60 -18.34
N ASN A 107 -9.38 -1.49 -17.98
CA ASN A 107 -9.01 -0.49 -18.98
C ASN A 107 -7.70 -0.83 -19.71
N GLN A 108 -6.80 -1.62 -19.12
CA GLN A 108 -5.49 -1.90 -19.71
C GLN A 108 -5.33 -3.35 -20.22
N LEU A 109 -5.97 -4.32 -19.57
CA LEU A 109 -5.73 -5.73 -19.84
C LEU A 109 -6.96 -6.46 -20.43
N LEU A 110 -8.13 -6.26 -19.86
CA LEU A 110 -9.35 -7.00 -20.15
C LEU A 110 -10.47 -6.09 -20.63
N VAL A 111 -10.21 -5.27 -21.65
CA VAL A 111 -11.09 -4.18 -22.14
C VAL A 111 -12.50 -4.64 -22.53
N ARG A 112 -12.67 -5.92 -22.90
CA ARG A 112 -13.96 -6.48 -23.33
C ARG A 112 -14.73 -7.24 -22.25
N ASN A 113 -14.16 -7.35 -21.04
CA ASN A 113 -14.75 -8.16 -19.98
C ASN A 113 -15.64 -7.33 -19.04
N SER A 114 -16.65 -8.01 -18.48
CA SER A 114 -17.49 -7.39 -17.47
C SER A 114 -16.70 -7.12 -16.18
N TYR A 115 -16.82 -5.90 -15.67
CA TYR A 115 -16.22 -5.52 -14.39
C TYR A 115 -16.60 -6.48 -13.24
N TYR A 116 -17.87 -6.89 -13.20
CA TYR A 116 -18.37 -7.73 -12.11
C TYR A 116 -17.73 -9.12 -12.09
N ILE A 117 -17.46 -9.70 -13.25
CA ILE A 117 -16.80 -11.02 -13.35
C ILE A 117 -15.36 -10.90 -12.82
N VAL A 118 -14.62 -9.87 -13.26
CA VAL A 118 -13.25 -9.64 -12.82
C VAL A 118 -13.21 -9.36 -11.31
N ALA A 119 -14.13 -8.54 -10.80
CA ALA A 119 -14.25 -8.25 -9.37
C ALA A 119 -14.54 -9.50 -8.54
N LEU A 120 -15.41 -10.38 -9.03
CA LEU A 120 -15.75 -11.63 -8.35
C LEU A 120 -14.56 -12.58 -8.26
N ILE A 121 -13.84 -12.77 -9.39
CA ILE A 121 -12.66 -13.65 -9.44
C ILE A 121 -11.58 -13.11 -8.49
N TYR A 122 -11.26 -11.83 -8.61
CA TYR A 122 -10.21 -11.20 -7.79
C TYR A 122 -10.54 -11.23 -6.30
N SER A 123 -11.76 -10.84 -5.92
CA SER A 123 -12.20 -10.82 -4.52
C SER A 123 -12.28 -12.22 -3.92
N SER A 124 -12.69 -13.23 -4.69
CA SER A 124 -12.74 -14.61 -4.21
C SER A 124 -11.35 -15.16 -3.90
N LEU A 125 -10.35 -14.89 -4.75
CA LEU A 125 -8.95 -15.27 -4.50
C LEU A 125 -8.40 -14.65 -3.20
N ILE A 126 -8.65 -13.36 -3.00
CA ILE A 126 -8.26 -12.65 -1.78
C ILE A 126 -8.96 -13.24 -0.56
N ALA A 127 -10.27 -13.45 -0.64
CA ALA A 127 -11.06 -14.01 0.44
C ALA A 127 -10.55 -15.40 0.85
N LEU A 128 -10.27 -16.27 -0.12
CA LEU A 128 -9.72 -17.60 0.14
C LEU A 128 -8.38 -17.54 0.86
N ALA A 129 -7.46 -16.65 0.44
CA ALA A 129 -6.17 -16.46 1.09
C ALA A 129 -6.32 -16.00 2.55
N VAL A 130 -7.21 -15.02 2.80
CA VAL A 130 -7.48 -14.49 4.15
C VAL A 130 -8.18 -15.50 5.05
N CYS A 131 -9.08 -16.32 4.50
CA CYS A 131 -9.75 -17.41 5.24
C CYS A 131 -8.73 -18.43 5.76
N LYS A 132 -7.73 -18.77 4.96
CA LYS A 132 -6.67 -19.70 5.35
C LYS A 132 -5.70 -19.13 6.40
N GLY A 133 -5.61 -17.80 6.52
CA GLY A 133 -4.93 -17.12 7.62
C GLY A 133 -3.57 -16.50 7.27
N LYS A 134 -2.98 -15.83 8.26
CA LYS A 134 -1.77 -15.01 8.13
C LYS A 134 -0.57 -15.73 7.54
N GLU A 135 -0.39 -17.00 7.87
CA GLU A 135 0.75 -17.81 7.42
C GLU A 135 0.76 -17.97 5.90
N ILE A 136 -0.41 -18.29 5.32
CA ILE A 136 -0.52 -18.46 3.87
C ILE A 136 -0.33 -17.13 3.14
N ILE A 137 -0.89 -16.05 3.67
CA ILE A 137 -0.68 -14.70 3.11
C ILE A 137 0.81 -14.38 3.09
N CYS A 138 1.51 -14.56 4.22
CA CYS A 138 2.91 -14.19 4.35
C CYS A 138 3.83 -15.10 3.51
N ARG A 139 3.57 -16.41 3.43
CA ARG A 139 4.33 -17.34 2.58
C ARG A 139 4.11 -17.09 1.09
N ALA A 140 2.85 -16.84 0.68
CA ALA A 140 2.55 -16.47 -0.70
C ALA A 140 3.27 -15.17 -1.07
N SER A 141 3.23 -14.16 -0.20
CA SER A 141 3.93 -12.90 -0.41
C SER A 141 5.44 -13.08 -0.54
N LEU A 142 6.05 -14.03 0.18
CA LEU A 142 7.48 -14.32 0.06
C LEU A 142 7.83 -14.83 -1.33
N ILE A 143 7.06 -15.76 -1.87
CA ILE A 143 7.28 -16.32 -3.23
C ILE A 143 7.08 -15.23 -4.28
N LEU A 144 5.97 -14.50 -4.19
CA LEU A 144 5.61 -13.43 -5.10
C LEU A 144 6.63 -12.27 -5.06
N TYR A 145 7.25 -12.02 -3.91
CA TYR A 145 8.27 -11.00 -3.76
C TYR A 145 9.51 -11.26 -4.62
N PHE A 146 9.95 -12.51 -4.77
CA PHE A 146 11.08 -12.83 -5.65
C PHE A 146 10.75 -12.50 -7.11
N ILE A 147 9.55 -12.84 -7.56
CA ILE A 147 9.08 -12.49 -8.89
C ILE A 147 9.06 -10.96 -9.05
N LEU A 148 8.53 -10.24 -8.05
CA LEU A 148 8.47 -8.79 -8.03
C LEU A 148 9.85 -8.16 -8.19
N ILE A 149 10.83 -8.55 -7.36
CA ILE A 149 12.18 -7.97 -7.41
C ILE A 149 12.90 -8.26 -8.72
N ILE A 150 12.82 -9.50 -9.22
CA ILE A 150 13.41 -9.86 -10.52
C ILE A 150 12.79 -9.01 -11.64
N SER A 151 11.46 -8.84 -11.64
CA SER A 151 10.74 -8.04 -12.62
C SER A 151 11.12 -6.55 -12.56
N VAL A 152 11.30 -5.99 -11.35
CA VAL A 152 11.74 -4.60 -11.15
C VAL A 152 13.15 -4.40 -11.70
N ILE A 153 14.09 -5.28 -11.33
CA ILE A 153 15.48 -5.17 -11.78
C ILE A 153 15.57 -5.31 -13.30
N PHE A 154 14.90 -6.32 -13.86
CA PHE A 154 14.85 -6.53 -15.31
C PHE A 154 14.29 -5.30 -16.03
N GLY A 155 13.16 -4.76 -15.56
CA GLY A 155 12.54 -3.59 -16.15
C GLY A 155 13.45 -2.37 -16.12
N PHE A 156 14.13 -2.11 -15.02
CA PHE A 156 15.06 -0.96 -14.93
C PHE A 156 16.27 -1.11 -15.85
N ILE A 157 16.86 -2.31 -15.96
CA ILE A 157 17.96 -2.55 -16.91
C ILE A 157 17.53 -2.26 -18.34
N MET A 158 16.32 -2.67 -18.73
CA MET A 158 15.79 -2.47 -20.08
C MET A 158 15.45 -1.01 -20.38
N LEU A 159 15.23 -0.19 -19.35
CA LEU A 159 14.91 1.24 -19.51
C LEU A 159 16.15 2.15 -19.55
N ILE A 160 17.34 1.67 -19.20
CA ILE A 160 18.57 2.47 -19.20
C ILE A 160 18.83 3.17 -20.56
N PRO A 161 18.66 2.51 -21.71
CA PRO A 161 18.91 3.15 -23.01
C PRO A 161 17.95 4.29 -23.35
N GLU A 162 16.77 4.33 -22.71
CA GLU A 162 15.70 5.30 -22.98
C GLU A 162 15.79 6.57 -22.11
N ILE A 163 16.80 6.65 -21.22
CA ILE A 163 16.96 7.78 -20.29
C ILE A 163 17.45 9.02 -21.05
N SER A 164 16.74 10.14 -20.85
CA SER A 164 17.19 11.49 -21.19
C SER A 164 17.25 12.34 -19.92
N LEU A 165 18.45 12.77 -19.53
CA LEU A 165 18.63 13.59 -18.32
C LEU A 165 18.07 15.01 -18.50
N ASP A 166 17.94 15.50 -19.74
CA ASP A 166 17.34 16.81 -20.02
C ASP A 166 15.87 16.88 -19.57
N ASN A 167 15.17 15.75 -19.59
CA ASN A 167 13.78 15.64 -19.12
C ASN A 167 13.64 15.81 -17.60
N VAL A 168 14.71 15.64 -16.84
CA VAL A 168 14.71 15.73 -15.37
C VAL A 168 15.00 17.17 -14.91
N LEU A 169 15.59 17.99 -15.75
CA LEU A 169 15.96 19.36 -15.43
C LEU A 169 14.89 20.37 -15.90
N PRO A 170 14.64 21.45 -15.15
CA PRO A 170 15.15 21.79 -13.82
C PRO A 170 14.44 21.01 -12.69
N ILE A 171 15.17 20.63 -11.63
CA ILE A 171 14.62 19.82 -10.53
C ILE A 171 13.66 20.61 -9.62
N VAL A 172 13.73 21.93 -9.62
CA VAL A 172 12.98 22.78 -8.69
C VAL A 172 12.19 23.86 -9.43
N SER A 173 10.87 23.86 -9.23
CA SER A 173 9.98 25.00 -9.54
C SER A 173 9.63 25.75 -8.26
N ILE A 174 9.54 27.09 -8.33
CA ILE A 174 9.55 28.02 -7.17
C ILE A 174 8.25 27.99 -6.29
N ASN A 175 7.38 27.00 -6.38
CA ASN A 175 6.12 27.03 -5.62
C ASN A 175 6.16 26.19 -4.33
N TYR A 176 6.78 26.76 -3.26
CA TYR A 176 6.99 26.09 -1.96
C TYR A 176 5.73 25.60 -1.26
N LYS A 177 4.57 26.31 -1.40
CA LYS A 177 3.32 25.92 -0.73
C LYS A 177 2.79 24.57 -1.21
N ASN A 178 2.89 24.30 -2.51
CA ASN A 178 2.45 23.03 -3.09
C ASN A 178 3.42 21.89 -2.73
N ILE A 179 4.71 22.18 -2.56
CA ILE A 179 5.72 21.16 -2.25
C ILE A 179 5.40 20.47 -0.93
N ILE A 180 5.17 21.21 0.16
CA ILE A 180 4.91 20.64 1.49
C ILE A 180 3.61 19.83 1.50
N GLY A 181 2.53 20.37 0.92
CA GLY A 181 1.24 19.68 0.87
C GLY A 181 1.31 18.35 0.12
N LEU A 182 1.93 18.36 -1.06
CA LEU A 182 2.06 17.17 -1.90
C LEU A 182 3.09 16.16 -1.36
N SER A 183 4.06 16.59 -0.55
CA SER A 183 5.06 15.69 0.03
C SER A 183 4.44 14.58 0.91
N PHE A 184 3.24 14.80 1.44
CA PHE A 184 2.55 13.80 2.23
C PHE A 184 1.69 12.83 1.42
N THR A 185 1.54 12.99 0.11
CA THR A 185 0.64 12.13 -0.69
C THR A 185 1.12 10.69 -0.76
N ILE A 186 2.08 10.36 -1.62
CA ILE A 186 2.51 8.95 -1.80
C ILE A 186 3.15 8.37 -0.55
N PRO A 187 4.12 9.04 0.13
CA PRO A 187 4.73 8.47 1.30
C PRO A 187 3.75 8.16 2.43
N SER A 188 2.77 9.05 2.64
CA SER A 188 1.74 8.85 3.65
C SER A 188 0.84 7.67 3.32
N TYR A 189 0.46 7.51 2.08
CA TYR A 189 -0.33 6.40 1.61
C TYR A 189 0.38 5.05 1.85
N SER A 190 1.69 5.01 1.63
CA SER A 190 2.50 3.81 1.84
C SER A 190 2.69 3.47 3.31
N VAL A 191 3.07 4.44 4.14
CA VAL A 191 3.41 4.21 5.56
C VAL A 191 2.19 3.86 6.40
N LEU A 192 1.02 4.43 6.10
CA LEU A 192 -0.21 4.11 6.83
C LEU A 192 -0.56 2.63 6.76
N LEU A 193 -0.26 1.99 5.63
CA LEU A 193 -0.52 0.56 5.48
C LEU A 193 0.32 -0.29 6.45
N PHE A 194 1.43 0.23 6.96
CA PHE A 194 2.26 -0.46 7.96
C PHE A 194 1.57 -0.59 9.32
N ILE A 195 0.51 0.18 9.60
CA ILE A 195 -0.33 0.00 10.79
C ILE A 195 -0.90 -1.43 10.84
N CYS A 196 -1.10 -2.08 9.70
CA CYS A 196 -1.56 -3.46 9.64
C CYS A 196 -0.67 -4.44 10.41
N ILE A 197 0.63 -4.13 10.62
CA ILE A 197 1.52 -5.00 11.38
C ILE A 197 1.12 -5.11 12.84
N LEU A 198 0.45 -4.09 13.37
CA LEU A 198 0.01 -4.02 14.76
C LEU A 198 -1.09 -5.04 15.12
N CYS A 199 -1.67 -5.75 14.14
CA CYS A 199 -2.58 -6.86 14.41
C CYS A 199 -1.84 -8.17 14.75
N LEU A 200 -0.54 -8.26 14.45
CA LEU A 200 0.24 -9.46 14.71
C LEU A 200 0.68 -9.53 16.18
N LYS A 201 0.46 -10.69 16.80
CA LYS A 201 0.96 -10.95 18.16
C LYS A 201 2.43 -11.37 18.10
N ARG A 202 3.27 -10.85 18.98
CA ARG A 202 4.72 -11.16 18.99
C ARG A 202 5.03 -12.64 19.13
N ASN A 203 4.22 -13.41 19.85
CA ASN A 203 4.40 -14.86 19.98
C ASN A 203 4.21 -15.62 18.67
N ASP A 204 3.58 -14.99 17.69
CA ASP A 204 3.35 -15.56 16.36
C ASP A 204 4.53 -15.34 15.42
N ILE A 205 5.58 -14.59 15.85
CA ILE A 205 6.76 -14.23 15.06
C ILE A 205 7.96 -15.00 15.57
N ILE A 206 8.71 -15.65 14.66
CA ILE A 206 9.87 -16.48 15.01
C ILE A 206 11.01 -15.59 15.53
N ASP A 207 11.52 -14.68 14.70
CA ASP A 207 12.71 -13.84 14.99
C ASP A 207 12.28 -12.44 15.42
N LYS A 208 11.47 -12.32 16.48
CA LYS A 208 10.84 -11.05 16.91
C LYS A 208 11.84 -9.92 17.19
N GLU A 209 13.09 -10.24 17.56
CA GLU A 209 14.14 -9.24 17.80
C GLU A 209 14.53 -8.49 16.52
N LYS A 210 14.46 -9.17 15.37
CA LYS A 210 14.79 -8.59 14.07
C LYS A 210 13.63 -7.80 13.43
N LEU A 211 12.44 -7.81 14.05
CA LEU A 211 11.23 -7.23 13.49
C LEU A 211 11.40 -5.74 13.16
N ASN A 212 11.91 -4.96 14.11
CA ASN A 212 12.11 -3.51 13.93
C ASN A 212 13.06 -3.21 12.76
N LYS A 213 14.16 -3.96 12.66
CA LYS A 213 15.11 -3.86 11.54
C LYS A 213 14.43 -4.18 10.21
N ARG A 214 13.57 -5.20 10.17
CA ARG A 214 12.85 -5.59 8.95
C ARG A 214 11.79 -4.56 8.52
N ILE A 215 11.11 -3.92 9.45
CA ILE A 215 10.18 -2.83 9.15
C ILE A 215 10.93 -1.65 8.50
N ILE A 216 12.06 -1.24 9.07
CA ILE A 216 12.89 -0.15 8.51
C ILE A 216 13.43 -0.54 7.13
N GLN A 217 13.95 -1.76 6.98
CA GLN A 217 14.44 -2.25 5.69
C GLN A 217 13.34 -2.28 4.62
N ALA A 218 12.11 -2.70 4.97
CA ALA A 218 10.98 -2.69 4.05
C ALA A 218 10.61 -1.26 3.61
N TYR A 219 10.64 -0.32 4.55
CA TYR A 219 10.41 1.10 4.27
C TYR A 219 11.47 1.65 3.31
N LEU A 220 12.76 1.45 3.60
CA LEU A 220 13.86 1.95 2.77
C LEU A 220 13.85 1.34 1.37
N LEU A 221 13.63 0.03 1.26
CA LEU A 221 13.58 -0.63 -0.03
C LEU A 221 12.35 -0.18 -0.84
N GLY A 222 11.19 -0.09 -0.22
CA GLY A 222 9.98 0.38 -0.88
C GLY A 222 10.09 1.83 -1.36
N SER A 223 10.64 2.73 -0.54
CA SER A 223 10.87 4.12 -0.93
C SER A 223 11.87 4.25 -2.08
N LEU A 224 12.95 3.44 -2.06
CA LEU A 224 13.93 3.40 -3.14
C LEU A 224 13.28 2.95 -4.47
N ILE A 225 12.49 1.89 -4.45
CA ILE A 225 11.79 1.39 -5.64
C ILE A 225 10.86 2.47 -6.21
N ILE A 226 10.08 3.16 -5.37
CA ILE A 226 9.18 4.23 -5.82
C ILE A 226 9.97 5.39 -6.42
N LEU A 227 11.05 5.84 -5.76
CA LEU A 227 11.89 6.92 -6.27
C LEU A 227 12.52 6.57 -7.63
N LEU A 228 12.99 5.34 -7.79
CA LEU A 228 13.54 4.88 -9.07
C LEU A 228 12.47 4.87 -10.17
N PHE A 229 11.27 4.36 -9.90
CA PHE A 229 10.19 4.41 -10.88
C PHE A 229 9.84 5.85 -11.30
N TYR A 230 9.74 6.77 -10.35
CA TYR A 230 9.52 8.18 -10.66
C TYR A 230 10.63 8.79 -11.48
N PHE A 231 11.88 8.49 -11.14
CA PHE A 231 13.03 8.94 -11.91
C PHE A 231 12.95 8.43 -13.36
N PHE A 232 12.70 7.14 -13.58
CA PHE A 232 12.57 6.58 -14.92
C PHE A 232 11.37 7.16 -15.68
N VAL A 233 10.23 7.34 -15.04
CA VAL A 233 9.05 7.94 -15.67
C VAL A 233 9.36 9.34 -16.18
N ILE A 234 10.01 10.17 -15.36
CA ILE A 234 10.35 11.54 -15.75
C ILE A 234 11.47 11.56 -16.80
N SER A 235 12.53 10.77 -16.63
CA SER A 235 13.66 10.76 -17.55
C SER A 235 13.29 10.25 -18.94
N VAL A 236 12.32 9.34 -19.06
CA VAL A 236 11.92 8.74 -20.34
C VAL A 236 10.85 9.57 -21.06
N TYR A 237 9.85 10.08 -20.32
CA TYR A 237 8.71 10.78 -20.92
C TYR A 237 8.74 12.29 -20.75
N GLY A 238 9.54 12.82 -19.83
CA GLY A 238 9.38 14.17 -19.34
C GLY A 238 8.09 14.33 -18.51
N ILE A 239 7.98 15.44 -17.82
CA ILE A 239 6.87 15.70 -16.89
C ILE A 239 5.55 15.89 -17.61
N GLU A 240 5.55 16.59 -18.75
CA GLU A 240 4.34 16.90 -19.49
C GLU A 240 3.62 15.65 -19.97
N LEU A 241 4.31 14.78 -20.72
CA LEU A 241 3.73 13.52 -21.21
C LEU A 241 3.42 12.55 -20.06
N ALA A 242 4.30 12.43 -19.06
CA ALA A 242 4.08 11.56 -17.93
C ALA A 242 2.83 11.94 -17.13
N SER A 243 2.49 13.24 -17.04
CA SER A 243 1.30 13.73 -16.32
C SER A 243 -0.02 13.42 -17.03
N ILE A 244 0.01 13.14 -18.33
CA ILE A 244 -1.17 12.80 -19.13
C ILE A 244 -1.57 11.33 -18.91
N TYR A 245 -0.58 10.44 -18.75
CA TYR A 245 -0.84 9.01 -18.55
C TYR A 245 -1.46 8.74 -17.18
N ILE A 246 -2.53 7.95 -17.16
CA ILE A 246 -3.21 7.54 -15.91
C ILE A 246 -2.32 6.59 -15.10
N TYR A 247 -1.60 5.71 -15.77
CA TYR A 247 -0.67 4.75 -15.17
C TYR A 247 0.70 4.89 -15.83
N PRO A 248 1.46 5.97 -15.52
CA PRO A 248 2.71 6.28 -16.22
C PRO A 248 3.75 5.16 -16.11
N GLU A 249 3.79 4.43 -14.98
CA GLU A 249 4.68 3.28 -14.79
C GLU A 249 4.36 2.12 -15.74
N TYR A 250 3.08 1.89 -16.02
CA TYR A 250 2.68 0.86 -16.97
C TYR A 250 3.06 1.26 -18.40
N TYR A 251 2.82 2.51 -18.77
CA TYR A 251 3.19 3.02 -20.10
C TYR A 251 4.71 3.08 -20.29
N LEU A 252 5.47 3.29 -19.21
CA LEU A 252 6.94 3.27 -19.25
C LEU A 252 7.45 1.97 -19.86
N PHE A 253 6.89 0.84 -19.49
CA PHE A 253 7.29 -0.47 -20.02
C PHE A 253 6.80 -0.72 -21.45
N LYS A 254 5.80 0.01 -21.95
CA LYS A 254 5.38 -0.05 -23.35
C LYS A 254 6.45 0.54 -24.30
N LYS A 255 7.33 1.38 -23.79
CA LYS A 255 8.39 1.99 -24.61
C LYS A 255 9.54 1.02 -24.87
N ILE A 256 9.67 -0.01 -24.06
CA ILE A 256 10.71 -1.02 -24.20
C ILE A 256 10.43 -1.85 -25.47
N ASN A 257 11.33 -1.75 -26.44
CA ASN A 257 11.30 -2.54 -27.66
C ASN A 257 12.57 -3.38 -27.77
N LEU A 258 12.46 -4.67 -27.52
CA LEU A 258 13.59 -5.59 -27.59
C LEU A 258 13.62 -6.27 -28.96
N PHE A 259 14.48 -5.77 -29.85
CA PHE A 259 14.77 -6.37 -31.16
C PHE A 259 13.54 -6.65 -32.05
N ASN A 260 12.43 -5.90 -31.85
CA ASN A 260 11.12 -6.14 -32.47
C ASN A 260 10.52 -7.54 -32.22
N PHE A 261 11.13 -8.34 -31.34
CA PHE A 261 10.72 -9.71 -31.03
C PHE A 261 9.91 -9.81 -29.74
N ILE A 262 10.34 -9.14 -28.67
CA ILE A 262 9.60 -9.14 -27.41
C ILE A 262 8.69 -7.91 -27.38
N GLN A 263 7.42 -8.17 -27.66
CA GLN A 263 6.34 -7.19 -27.54
C GLN A 263 5.62 -7.39 -26.20
N ARG A 264 4.99 -6.32 -25.68
CA ARG A 264 4.18 -6.33 -24.46
C ARG A 264 4.97 -6.55 -23.17
N VAL A 265 6.12 -5.91 -23.06
CA VAL A 265 6.92 -5.87 -21.82
C VAL A 265 6.15 -5.17 -20.68
N GLU A 266 5.15 -4.35 -21.01
CA GLU A 266 4.25 -3.73 -20.05
C GLU A 266 3.49 -4.72 -19.15
N ASN A 267 3.30 -5.97 -19.59
CA ASN A 267 2.68 -6.99 -18.75
C ASN A 267 3.50 -7.33 -17.50
N ILE A 268 4.81 -7.08 -17.53
CA ILE A 268 5.66 -7.18 -16.33
C ILE A 268 5.17 -6.20 -15.28
N MET A 269 4.88 -4.95 -15.65
CA MET A 269 4.35 -3.96 -14.71
C MET A 269 2.94 -4.34 -14.21
N ALA A 270 2.11 -4.89 -15.08
CA ALA A 270 0.81 -5.41 -14.68
C ALA A 270 0.96 -6.54 -13.62
N THR A 271 1.92 -7.45 -13.77
CA THR A 271 2.18 -8.49 -12.76
C THR A 271 2.64 -7.90 -11.42
N LEU A 272 3.45 -6.83 -11.44
CA LEU A 272 3.84 -6.11 -10.22
C LEU A 272 2.63 -5.52 -9.49
N PHE A 273 1.70 -4.93 -10.24
CA PHE A 273 0.46 -4.39 -9.67
C PHE A 273 -0.40 -5.48 -9.03
N TYR A 274 -0.54 -6.64 -9.68
CA TYR A 274 -1.29 -7.76 -9.10
C TYR A 274 -0.61 -8.38 -7.89
N ILE A 275 0.71 -8.56 -7.91
CA ILE A 275 1.46 -9.11 -6.78
C ILE A 275 1.34 -8.21 -5.56
N SER A 276 1.56 -6.91 -5.75
CA SER A 276 1.48 -5.94 -4.65
C SER A 276 0.06 -5.81 -4.12
N SER A 277 -0.94 -5.73 -5.00
CA SER A 277 -2.35 -5.61 -4.61
C SER A 277 -2.86 -6.87 -3.90
N PHE A 278 -2.53 -8.07 -4.39
CA PHE A 278 -2.91 -9.32 -3.72
C PHE A 278 -2.35 -9.37 -2.30
N SER A 279 -1.04 -9.22 -2.15
CA SER A 279 -0.38 -9.30 -0.85
C SER A 279 -0.88 -8.22 0.12
N GLY A 280 -0.99 -6.98 -0.36
CA GLY A 280 -1.40 -5.83 0.44
C GLY A 280 -2.86 -5.90 0.86
N ILE A 281 -3.78 -6.12 -0.06
CA ILE A 281 -5.21 -6.19 0.23
C ILE A 281 -5.52 -7.39 1.13
N CYS A 282 -4.90 -8.56 0.91
CA CYS A 282 -5.05 -9.70 1.81
C CYS A 282 -4.66 -9.35 3.24
N PHE A 283 -3.55 -8.64 3.43
CA PHE A 283 -3.08 -8.30 4.77
C PHE A 283 -3.96 -7.23 5.44
N MET A 284 -4.48 -6.26 4.69
CA MET A 284 -5.44 -5.28 5.18
C MET A 284 -6.77 -5.92 5.60
N ILE A 285 -7.31 -6.85 4.80
CA ILE A 285 -8.53 -7.59 5.16
C ILE A 285 -8.27 -8.50 6.36
N TYR A 286 -7.07 -9.08 6.46
CA TYR A 286 -6.67 -9.83 7.65
C TYR A 286 -6.65 -8.94 8.91
N PHE A 287 -6.19 -7.69 8.81
CA PHE A 287 -6.26 -6.72 9.90
C PHE A 287 -7.70 -6.48 10.37
N ILE A 288 -8.64 -6.29 9.44
CA ILE A 288 -10.07 -6.15 9.76
C ILE A 288 -10.62 -7.44 10.38
N LYS A 289 -10.25 -8.62 9.85
CA LYS A 289 -10.62 -9.91 10.43
C LYS A 289 -10.23 -10.04 11.90
N ILE A 290 -9.02 -9.60 12.25
CA ILE A 290 -8.55 -9.64 13.65
C ILE A 290 -9.37 -8.69 14.52
N TYR A 291 -9.69 -7.48 14.05
CA TYR A 291 -10.56 -6.56 14.77
C TYR A 291 -11.90 -7.20 15.14
N PHE A 292 -12.61 -7.76 14.16
CA PHE A 292 -13.91 -8.39 14.42
C PHE A 292 -13.78 -9.59 15.35
N LYS A 293 -12.74 -10.39 15.19
CA LYS A 293 -12.46 -11.53 16.06
C LYS A 293 -12.25 -11.09 17.52
N ASP A 294 -11.40 -10.10 17.76
CA ASP A 294 -10.99 -9.68 19.10
C ASP A 294 -12.09 -8.84 19.78
N THR A 295 -12.79 -7.97 19.03
CA THR A 295 -13.84 -7.11 19.57
C THR A 295 -15.10 -7.89 19.93
N PHE A 296 -15.55 -8.78 19.03
CA PHE A 296 -16.77 -9.58 19.23
C PHE A 296 -16.49 -10.96 19.84
N LYS A 297 -15.24 -11.26 20.20
CA LYS A 297 -14.80 -12.54 20.79
C LYS A 297 -15.29 -13.77 20.01
N ILE A 298 -15.31 -13.68 18.67
CA ILE A 298 -15.81 -14.75 17.81
C ILE A 298 -14.84 -15.93 17.85
N LYS A 299 -15.27 -17.04 18.46
CA LYS A 299 -14.49 -18.29 18.54
C LYS A 299 -14.66 -19.18 17.30
N ASN A 300 -15.82 -19.10 16.65
CA ASN A 300 -16.14 -19.95 15.51
C ASN A 300 -15.41 -19.45 14.23
N LYS A 301 -14.42 -20.25 13.77
CA LYS A 301 -13.61 -19.95 12.57
C LYS A 301 -14.48 -19.89 11.30
N VAL A 302 -15.53 -20.69 11.19
CA VAL A 302 -16.39 -20.72 10.00
C VAL A 302 -17.16 -19.41 9.87
N LYS A 303 -17.80 -18.95 10.97
CA LYS A 303 -18.56 -17.69 10.95
C LYS A 303 -17.71 -16.50 10.54
N ILE A 304 -16.49 -16.36 11.08
CA ILE A 304 -15.61 -15.23 10.72
C ILE A 304 -15.10 -15.34 9.28
N ASN A 305 -14.87 -16.54 8.76
CA ASN A 305 -14.46 -16.74 7.38
C ASN A 305 -15.57 -16.41 6.39
N ILE A 306 -16.82 -16.81 6.67
CA ILE A 306 -17.99 -16.42 5.86
C ILE A 306 -18.15 -14.88 5.86
N PHE A 307 -18.04 -14.26 7.03
CA PHE A 307 -18.09 -12.79 7.13
C PHE A 307 -17.00 -12.11 6.26
N VAL A 308 -15.76 -12.58 6.34
CA VAL A 308 -14.65 -12.06 5.54
C VAL A 308 -14.92 -12.25 4.05
N PHE A 309 -15.42 -13.41 3.65
CA PHE A 309 -15.73 -13.72 2.27
C PHE A 309 -16.80 -12.77 1.70
N ILE A 310 -17.88 -12.57 2.41
CA ILE A 310 -18.94 -11.63 2.03
C ILE A 310 -18.40 -10.19 1.98
N LEU A 311 -17.64 -9.78 2.99
CA LEU A 311 -17.08 -8.43 3.09
C LEU A 311 -16.16 -8.13 1.88
N THR A 312 -15.28 -9.06 1.48
CA THR A 312 -14.36 -8.84 0.35
C THR A 312 -15.10 -8.68 -0.97
N ILE A 313 -16.12 -9.50 -1.21
CA ILE A 313 -16.95 -9.39 -2.40
C ILE A 313 -17.70 -8.06 -2.40
N LEU A 314 -18.35 -7.70 -1.31
CA LEU A 314 -19.07 -6.42 -1.21
C LEU A 314 -18.16 -5.22 -1.46
N ILE A 315 -16.95 -5.18 -0.87
CA ILE A 315 -15.99 -4.10 -1.12
C ILE A 315 -15.66 -3.98 -2.61
N SER A 316 -15.38 -5.08 -3.29
CA SER A 316 -15.02 -5.08 -4.70
C SER A 316 -16.18 -4.64 -5.59
N PHE A 317 -17.40 -5.09 -5.32
CA PHE A 317 -18.57 -4.71 -6.09
C PHE A 317 -18.97 -3.24 -5.86
N PHE A 318 -19.05 -2.81 -4.61
CA PHE A 318 -19.46 -1.43 -4.29
C PHE A 318 -18.41 -0.38 -4.65
N SER A 319 -17.14 -0.77 -4.79
CA SER A 319 -16.08 0.18 -5.15
C SER A 319 -16.38 0.91 -6.48
N THR A 320 -17.02 0.25 -7.45
CA THR A 320 -17.40 0.86 -8.73
C THR A 320 -18.50 1.89 -8.62
N PHE A 321 -19.44 1.72 -7.69
CA PHE A 321 -20.51 2.69 -7.48
C PHE A 321 -20.00 3.93 -6.75
N MET A 322 -19.01 3.77 -5.86
CA MET A 322 -18.49 4.86 -5.05
C MET A 322 -17.51 5.75 -5.81
N PHE A 323 -16.68 5.17 -6.67
CA PHE A 323 -15.54 5.85 -7.29
C PHE A 323 -15.64 5.91 -8.82
N SER A 324 -15.04 6.97 -9.35
CA SER A 324 -14.68 7.13 -10.75
C SER A 324 -13.24 7.64 -10.80
N HIS A 325 -12.57 7.56 -11.94
CA HIS A 325 -11.21 8.10 -12.10
C HIS A 325 -11.08 9.53 -11.61
N TYR A 326 -12.01 10.37 -12.00
CA TYR A 326 -12.05 11.79 -11.61
C TYR A 326 -12.15 11.95 -10.09
N LYS A 327 -13.05 11.20 -9.44
CA LYS A 327 -13.20 11.23 -7.98
C LYS A 327 -11.93 10.78 -7.27
N ILE A 328 -11.24 9.75 -7.78
CA ILE A 328 -9.99 9.28 -7.17
C ILE A 328 -8.87 10.30 -7.33
N GLN A 329 -8.73 10.95 -8.49
CA GLN A 329 -7.74 12.02 -8.65
C GLN A 329 -7.95 13.15 -7.62
N ILE A 330 -9.21 13.58 -7.42
CA ILE A 330 -9.54 14.57 -6.38
C ILE A 330 -9.21 14.06 -4.98
N LEU A 331 -9.51 12.81 -4.69
CA LEU A 331 -9.21 12.20 -3.40
C LEU A 331 -7.71 12.17 -3.13
N ILE A 332 -6.89 11.82 -4.11
CA ILE A 332 -5.43 11.78 -3.95
C ILE A 332 -4.86 13.17 -3.66
N VAL A 333 -5.36 14.21 -4.31
CA VAL A 333 -4.98 15.60 -4.00
C VAL A 333 -5.35 15.97 -2.56
N LYS A 334 -6.49 15.47 -2.05
CA LYS A 334 -6.94 15.68 -0.67
C LYS A 334 -6.35 14.70 0.33
N PHE A 335 -5.56 13.72 -0.13
CA PHE A 335 -5.02 12.66 0.71
C PHE A 335 -4.14 13.16 1.86
N PRO A 336 -3.34 14.25 1.73
CA PRO A 336 -2.61 14.82 2.85
C PRO A 336 -3.48 15.18 4.05
N TYR A 337 -4.72 15.63 3.83
CA TYR A 337 -5.67 15.94 4.92
C TYR A 337 -6.19 14.65 5.58
N ILE A 338 -6.49 13.62 4.78
CA ILE A 338 -6.88 12.30 5.28
C ILE A 338 -5.74 11.69 6.08
N PHE A 339 -4.51 11.82 5.58
CA PHE A 339 -3.31 11.42 6.31
C PHE A 339 -3.19 12.13 7.65
N GLY A 340 -3.40 13.44 7.68
CA GLY A 340 -3.39 14.21 8.92
C GLY A 340 -4.34 13.64 9.96
N CYS A 341 -5.56 13.28 9.57
CA CYS A 341 -6.54 12.64 10.46
C CYS A 341 -6.05 11.28 10.98
N ILE A 342 -5.48 10.44 10.10
CA ILE A 342 -4.96 9.12 10.50
C ILE A 342 -3.74 9.28 11.41
N PHE A 343 -2.86 10.20 11.08
CA PHE A 343 -1.68 10.50 11.87
C PHE A 343 -2.04 11.00 13.27
N ILE A 344 -3.08 11.84 13.40
CA ILE A 344 -3.62 12.26 14.69
C ILE A 344 -4.09 11.06 15.51
N VAL A 345 -4.83 10.12 14.92
CA VAL A 345 -5.28 8.90 15.62
C VAL A 345 -4.09 8.06 16.07
N LEU A 346 -3.05 7.94 15.24
CA LEU A 346 -1.82 7.24 15.57
C LEU A 346 -1.06 7.94 16.70
N LEU A 347 -0.97 9.28 16.67
CA LEU A 347 -0.36 10.10 17.72
C LEU A 347 -1.10 10.00 19.05
N ILE A 348 -2.43 10.07 19.04
CA ILE A 348 -3.25 9.89 20.25
C ILE A 348 -2.96 8.53 20.87
N ASN A 349 -2.95 7.47 20.06
CA ASN A 349 -2.65 6.12 20.53
C ASN A 349 -1.23 6.03 21.13
N PHE A 350 -0.25 6.67 20.51
CA PHE A 350 1.13 6.75 20.97
C PHE A 350 1.22 7.50 22.31
N LEU A 351 0.63 8.70 22.42
CA LEU A 351 0.65 9.50 23.65
C LEU A 351 -0.03 8.77 24.81
N LEU A 352 -1.21 8.20 24.58
CA LEU A 352 -1.90 7.39 25.58
C LEU A 352 -1.04 6.19 26.03
N SER A 353 -0.29 5.61 25.10
CA SER A 353 0.61 4.49 25.41
C SER A 353 1.82 4.90 26.25
N ILE A 354 2.27 6.17 26.18
CA ILE A 354 3.34 6.72 27.02
C ILE A 354 2.82 7.03 28.43
N ILE A 355 1.70 7.73 28.52
CA ILE A 355 1.10 8.17 29.81
C ILE A 355 0.84 6.98 30.73
N LYS A 356 0.45 5.84 30.18
CA LYS A 356 0.21 4.63 30.98
C LYS A 356 1.49 3.88 31.39
N ARG A 357 2.63 4.53 31.38
CA ARG A 357 3.90 4.00 31.89
C ARG A 357 4.06 4.15 33.42
N GLY A 358 3.11 4.83 34.08
CA GLY A 358 3.02 4.95 35.52
C GLY A 358 2.24 3.80 36.17
#